data_3c7b6d7f53b5c13b0c272af852063c4c
#
_entry.id   3c7b6d7f53b5c13b0c272af852063c4c
#
_cell.length_a   1.000
_cell.length_b   1.000
_cell.length_c   1.000
_cell.angle_alpha   90.00
_cell.angle_beta   90.00
_cell.angle_gamma   90.00
#
_symmetry.space_group_name_H-M   'P 1'
#
loop_
_entity.id
_entity.type
_entity.pdbx_description
1 polymer ?
#
loop_
_entity_poly.entity_id
_entity_poly.type
_entity_poly.pdbx_seq_one_letter_code
_entity_poly.pdbx_strand_id
1 'polypeptide(L)'
;MPTFKHPTIRMNILKAFSIHTFVFMSTLIVAQDSEIKTDTEKFIRDIYTEALTKGHAYEDLRFLCKEIGARITGSTEAQMAIEWGQKKMNAYGLETRLHEIQVPHWERGTKEVFYLKTSGGDHIKLRGLALGGSVGTNGTLRGRLIEFESLDALKEASTEMVKGKIVFVNQAMDAKQIQTFKAYGGCYPLRGNSASVAAEKGAIGSVIRSLGLASDPHPHTGSMYYADGVDKIPAAAICTADANKIHAVFKNNPKQDIELVMEMDCRSFPDATSYNVLGEIKGGRYSDEIITVGGHLDSWDTGEGAHDDGAGIIHCLEAFRILKEMNYEPQHTLRLVFFMNEENGNKGGKTYAKWVKENEEKHFAAIESDRGGFAPRGFTCDGSEEQIEWLRTLAPVFKAYDLHVFEKGYGGVDIGPLKESYPGIPLFGFVPDSQRYFDMHHSPNDVFENVNKRELELGAAAIASFIYILDQKNP
;
A
#
# COMPACT_ATOMS: atom_id res chain seq x y z
N MET A 1 35.68 -89.93 27.81
CA MET A 1 35.83 -89.24 26.49
C MET A 1 34.70 -88.30 26.35
N PRO A 2 34.90 -87.02 26.37
CA PRO A 2 33.82 -86.00 26.18
C PRO A 2 33.70 -85.61 24.72
N THR A 3 32.47 -85.61 24.24
CA THR A 3 32.06 -85.21 22.89
C THR A 3 31.92 -83.67 22.80
N PHE A 4 32.69 -83.09 21.91
CA PHE A 4 32.58 -81.63 21.56
C PHE A 4 31.37 -81.42 20.70
N LYS A 5 30.47 -80.46 21.13
CA LYS A 5 29.40 -79.83 20.29
C LYS A 5 29.94 -78.56 19.73
N HIS A 6 29.94 -78.43 18.40
CA HIS A 6 30.18 -77.19 17.71
C HIS A 6 28.91 -76.23 17.74
N PRO A 7 29.01 -74.97 17.99
CA PRO A 7 27.90 -74.03 17.82
C PRO A 7 27.83 -73.55 16.37
N THR A 8 26.66 -73.66 15.75
CA THR A 8 26.31 -73.15 14.44
C THR A 8 26.07 -71.64 14.55
N ILE A 9 26.93 -70.84 13.94
CA ILE A 9 26.70 -69.36 13.78
C ILE A 9 25.68 -69.17 12.65
N ARG A 10 24.44 -68.87 13.00
CA ARG A 10 23.47 -68.31 12.07
C ARG A 10 23.68 -66.76 12.03
N MET A 11 24.34 -66.33 11.00
CA MET A 11 24.53 -64.89 10.70
C MET A 11 23.23 -64.28 10.21
N ASN A 12 22.74 -63.28 10.92
CA ASN A 12 21.52 -62.51 10.60
C ASN A 12 21.75 -61.59 9.37
N ILE A 13 21.59 -62.14 8.16
CA ILE A 13 21.71 -61.41 6.89
C ILE A 13 20.57 -60.37 6.71
N LEU A 14 19.42 -60.51 7.39
CA LEU A 14 18.29 -59.62 7.30
C LEU A 14 18.49 -58.21 7.92
N LYS A 15 19.41 -58.04 8.90
CA LYS A 15 19.66 -56.72 9.50
C LYS A 15 20.58 -55.81 8.66
N ALA A 16 21.44 -56.37 7.83
CA ALA A 16 22.34 -55.62 6.97
C ALA A 16 21.61 -55.01 5.76
N PHE A 17 20.57 -55.67 5.22
CA PHE A 17 19.79 -55.19 4.09
C PHE A 17 18.88 -53.99 4.49
N SER A 18 18.33 -53.99 5.69
CA SER A 18 17.44 -52.90 6.18
C SER A 18 18.20 -51.60 6.43
N ILE A 19 19.44 -51.63 6.90
CA ILE A 19 20.26 -50.45 7.19
C ILE A 19 20.76 -49.80 5.88
N HIS A 20 21.16 -50.62 4.89
CA HIS A 20 21.61 -50.06 3.59
C HIS A 20 20.48 -49.45 2.77
N THR A 21 19.26 -49.99 2.83
CA THR A 21 18.09 -49.40 2.15
C THR A 21 17.66 -48.09 2.78
N PHE A 22 17.75 -47.98 4.12
CA PHE A 22 17.40 -46.71 4.82
C PHE A 22 18.45 -45.62 4.60
N VAL A 23 19.74 -45.94 4.56
CA VAL A 23 20.81 -44.98 4.26
C VAL A 23 20.75 -44.54 2.78
N PHE A 24 20.41 -45.44 1.85
CA PHE A 24 20.29 -45.11 0.43
C PHE A 24 19.04 -44.22 0.17
N MET A 25 17.94 -44.46 0.87
CA MET A 25 16.72 -43.64 0.77
C MET A 25 16.92 -42.27 1.40
N SER A 26 17.62 -42.15 2.53
CA SER A 26 17.93 -40.84 3.15
C SER A 26 18.95 -40.04 2.32
N THR A 27 19.92 -40.66 1.68
CA THR A 27 20.86 -39.98 0.78
C THR A 27 20.19 -39.52 -0.52
N LEU A 28 19.22 -40.25 -1.05
CA LEU A 28 18.42 -39.82 -2.20
C LEU A 28 17.53 -38.65 -1.87
N ILE A 29 16.87 -38.61 -0.73
CA ILE A 29 16.03 -37.47 -0.29
C ILE A 29 16.89 -36.22 -0.07
N VAL A 30 18.04 -36.35 0.62
CA VAL A 30 18.97 -35.22 0.83
C VAL A 30 19.57 -34.72 -0.50
N ALA A 31 19.84 -35.59 -1.47
CA ALA A 31 20.33 -35.19 -2.78
C ALA A 31 19.22 -34.46 -3.59
N GLN A 32 17.99 -34.94 -3.54
CA GLN A 32 16.85 -34.34 -4.21
C GLN A 32 16.50 -32.94 -3.63
N ASP A 33 16.51 -32.82 -2.29
CA ASP A 33 16.31 -31.52 -1.62
C ASP A 33 17.41 -30.51 -1.95
N SER A 34 18.67 -30.98 -2.08
CA SER A 34 19.79 -30.11 -2.46
C SER A 34 19.72 -29.67 -3.93
N GLU A 35 19.24 -30.52 -4.83
CA GLU A 35 19.07 -30.23 -6.26
C GLU A 35 17.90 -29.24 -6.47
N ILE A 36 16.76 -29.45 -5.83
CA ILE A 36 15.59 -28.54 -5.85
C ILE A 36 15.98 -27.18 -5.30
N LYS A 37 16.73 -27.09 -4.20
CA LYS A 37 17.21 -25.85 -3.64
C LYS A 37 18.13 -25.10 -4.60
N THR A 38 19.02 -25.81 -5.30
CA THR A 38 19.94 -25.23 -6.29
C THR A 38 19.18 -24.67 -7.48
N ASP A 39 18.14 -25.35 -7.96
CA ASP A 39 17.31 -24.91 -9.09
C ASP A 39 16.48 -23.68 -8.73
N THR A 40 15.89 -23.65 -7.52
CA THR A 40 15.17 -22.49 -7.00
C THR A 40 16.09 -21.24 -6.90
N GLU A 41 17.28 -21.39 -6.31
CA GLU A 41 18.24 -20.32 -6.18
C GLU A 41 18.73 -19.80 -7.54
N LYS A 42 18.88 -20.70 -8.53
CA LYS A 42 19.21 -20.34 -9.91
C LYS A 42 18.08 -19.56 -10.57
N PHE A 43 16.85 -20.04 -10.46
CA PHE A 43 15.70 -19.36 -11.09
C PHE A 43 15.50 -17.95 -10.52
N ILE A 44 15.62 -17.78 -9.20
CA ILE A 44 15.55 -16.46 -8.55
C ILE A 44 16.66 -15.54 -9.09
N ARG A 45 17.90 -16.03 -9.22
CA ARG A 45 19.01 -15.25 -9.78
C ARG A 45 18.72 -14.82 -11.22
N ASP A 46 18.11 -15.69 -12.01
CA ASP A 46 17.73 -15.39 -13.39
C ASP A 46 16.60 -14.34 -13.44
N ILE A 47 15.62 -14.37 -12.50
CA ILE A 47 14.62 -13.31 -12.30
C ILE A 47 15.30 -11.94 -12.05
N TYR A 48 16.24 -11.87 -11.09
CA TYR A 48 16.96 -10.62 -10.81
C TYR A 48 17.80 -10.15 -11.99
N THR A 49 18.39 -11.09 -12.75
CA THR A 49 19.12 -10.76 -13.95
C THR A 49 18.20 -10.15 -15.02
N GLU A 50 17.05 -10.76 -15.27
CA GLU A 50 16.06 -10.26 -16.21
C GLU A 50 15.56 -8.87 -15.82
N ALA A 51 15.15 -8.68 -14.55
CA ALA A 51 14.68 -7.39 -14.05
C ALA A 51 15.71 -6.27 -14.22
N LEU A 52 16.96 -6.53 -13.82
CA LEU A 52 18.01 -5.50 -13.78
C LEU A 52 18.65 -5.20 -15.15
N THR A 53 18.54 -6.11 -16.12
CA THR A 53 19.19 -5.96 -17.43
C THR A 53 18.23 -5.67 -18.58
N LYS A 54 16.94 -6.05 -18.41
CA LYS A 54 15.90 -5.92 -19.45
C LYS A 54 14.56 -5.41 -18.87
N GLY A 55 14.57 -4.86 -17.64
CA GLY A 55 13.37 -4.38 -16.96
C GLY A 55 12.69 -3.25 -17.71
N HIS A 56 11.36 -3.27 -17.71
CA HIS A 56 10.49 -2.25 -18.29
C HIS A 56 9.87 -1.34 -17.19
N ALA A 57 9.99 -1.71 -15.93
CA ALA A 57 9.33 -1.07 -14.79
C ALA A 57 9.49 0.46 -14.80
N TYR A 58 10.70 0.96 -14.99
CA TYR A 58 10.95 2.40 -14.91
C TYR A 58 10.30 3.21 -16.04
N GLU A 59 10.28 2.68 -17.27
CA GLU A 59 9.64 3.35 -18.41
C GLU A 59 8.11 3.26 -18.31
N ASP A 60 7.56 2.17 -17.79
CA ASP A 60 6.14 2.02 -17.56
C ASP A 60 5.64 2.95 -16.46
N LEU A 61 6.41 3.10 -15.36
CA LEU A 61 6.13 4.10 -14.34
C LEU A 61 6.24 5.53 -14.88
N ARG A 62 7.28 5.81 -15.69
CA ARG A 62 7.44 7.12 -16.33
C ARG A 62 6.20 7.48 -17.16
N PHE A 63 5.70 6.53 -17.96
CA PHE A 63 4.50 6.75 -18.75
C PHE A 63 3.29 7.05 -17.87
N LEU A 64 3.05 6.23 -16.83
CA LEU A 64 1.93 6.41 -15.91
C LEU A 64 1.97 7.80 -15.24
N CYS A 65 3.14 8.23 -14.79
CA CYS A 65 3.31 9.50 -14.10
C CYS A 65 3.28 10.71 -15.05
N LYS A 66 3.94 10.64 -16.20
CA LYS A 66 4.16 11.82 -17.05
C LYS A 66 3.16 11.98 -18.19
N GLU A 67 2.58 10.89 -18.70
CA GLU A 67 1.60 10.95 -19.79
C GLU A 67 0.15 10.86 -19.26
N ILE A 68 -0.05 10.26 -18.09
CA ILE A 68 -1.37 10.19 -17.42
C ILE A 68 -1.39 11.13 -16.22
N GLY A 69 -0.48 10.96 -15.26
CA GLY A 69 -0.34 11.80 -14.07
C GLY A 69 -1.27 11.40 -12.93
N ALA A 70 -1.68 12.40 -12.15
CA ALA A 70 -2.61 12.27 -11.03
C ALA A 70 -3.95 11.68 -11.51
N ARG A 71 -4.43 10.63 -10.82
CA ARG A 71 -5.53 9.79 -11.34
C ARG A 71 -6.56 9.43 -10.27
N ILE A 72 -7.04 10.45 -9.56
CA ILE A 72 -8.11 10.26 -8.57
C ILE A 72 -9.36 9.67 -9.23
N THR A 73 -10.06 8.79 -8.53
CA THR A 73 -11.25 8.13 -9.08
C THR A 73 -12.33 9.12 -9.52
N GLY A 74 -12.94 8.81 -10.68
CA GLY A 74 -13.92 9.70 -11.35
C GLY A 74 -13.28 10.67 -12.34
N SER A 75 -11.95 10.84 -12.35
CA SER A 75 -11.24 11.68 -13.31
C SER A 75 -11.06 11.02 -14.68
N THR A 76 -10.77 11.84 -15.69
CA THR A 76 -10.38 11.40 -17.03
C THR A 76 -9.06 10.61 -16.98
N GLU A 77 -8.14 11.01 -16.13
CA GLU A 77 -6.83 10.40 -15.94
C GLU A 77 -6.96 8.99 -15.33
N ALA A 78 -7.91 8.79 -14.39
CA ALA A 78 -8.21 7.44 -13.88
C ALA A 78 -8.72 6.52 -14.99
N GLN A 79 -9.57 7.01 -15.90
CA GLN A 79 -10.02 6.24 -17.06
C GLN A 79 -8.87 5.92 -18.02
N MET A 80 -8.00 6.90 -18.30
CA MET A 80 -6.80 6.68 -19.12
C MET A 80 -5.87 5.64 -18.50
N ALA A 81 -5.73 5.62 -17.17
CA ALA A 81 -4.93 4.62 -16.45
C ALA A 81 -5.51 3.21 -16.57
N ILE A 82 -6.84 3.05 -16.49
CA ILE A 82 -7.54 1.77 -16.73
C ILE A 82 -7.22 1.24 -18.14
N GLU A 83 -7.39 2.08 -19.16
CA GLU A 83 -7.15 1.71 -20.56
C GLU A 83 -5.67 1.35 -20.81
N TRP A 84 -4.75 2.13 -20.22
CA TRP A 84 -3.34 1.86 -20.26
C TRP A 84 -2.99 0.53 -19.56
N GLY A 85 -3.51 0.29 -18.36
CA GLY A 85 -3.27 -0.93 -17.59
C GLY A 85 -3.73 -2.18 -18.36
N GLN A 86 -4.94 -2.15 -18.90
CA GLN A 86 -5.46 -3.25 -19.73
C GLN A 86 -4.58 -3.49 -20.98
N LYS A 87 -4.20 -2.42 -21.67
CA LYS A 87 -3.33 -2.50 -22.85
C LYS A 87 -1.96 -3.08 -22.52
N LYS A 88 -1.37 -2.70 -21.38
CA LYS A 88 -0.07 -3.22 -20.92
C LYS A 88 -0.15 -4.69 -20.54
N MET A 89 -1.14 -5.10 -19.77
CA MET A 89 -1.36 -6.50 -19.42
C MET A 89 -1.54 -7.37 -20.68
N ASN A 90 -2.34 -6.91 -21.65
CA ASN A 90 -2.50 -7.60 -22.95
C ASN A 90 -1.18 -7.70 -23.73
N ALA A 91 -0.37 -6.61 -23.74
CA ALA A 91 0.92 -6.61 -24.44
C ALA A 91 1.92 -7.60 -23.84
N TYR A 92 1.82 -7.87 -22.54
CA TYR A 92 2.61 -8.88 -21.84
C TYR A 92 1.99 -10.29 -21.91
N GLY A 93 0.91 -10.46 -22.70
CA GLY A 93 0.30 -11.75 -22.97
C GLY A 93 -0.55 -12.30 -21.83
N LEU A 94 -1.13 -11.45 -21.00
CA LEU A 94 -2.10 -11.81 -20.00
C LEU A 94 -3.51 -11.80 -20.62
N GLU A 95 -4.37 -12.72 -20.16
CA GLU A 95 -5.80 -12.68 -20.48
C GLU A 95 -6.48 -11.62 -19.60
N THR A 96 -7.03 -10.56 -20.22
CA THR A 96 -7.50 -9.40 -19.45
C THR A 96 -9.00 -9.27 -19.37
N ARG A 97 -9.48 -8.66 -18.27
CA ARG A 97 -10.87 -8.31 -18.04
C ARG A 97 -10.97 -7.02 -17.24
N LEU A 98 -11.97 -6.20 -17.56
CA LEU A 98 -12.41 -5.07 -16.70
C LEU A 98 -13.50 -5.56 -15.74
N HIS A 99 -13.35 -5.23 -14.46
CA HIS A 99 -14.31 -5.54 -13.40
C HIS A 99 -14.94 -4.25 -12.92
N GLU A 100 -16.23 -4.03 -13.27
CA GLU A 100 -16.96 -2.79 -13.02
C GLU A 100 -17.20 -2.53 -11.54
N ILE A 101 -17.01 -1.28 -11.14
CA ILE A 101 -17.25 -0.79 -9.78
C ILE A 101 -17.89 0.60 -9.80
N GLN A 102 -18.58 0.97 -8.70
CA GLN A 102 -19.09 2.32 -8.48
C GLN A 102 -18.21 3.02 -7.45
N VAL A 103 -17.71 4.21 -7.79
CA VAL A 103 -16.74 4.95 -6.98
C VAL A 103 -17.20 6.36 -6.67
N PRO A 104 -16.85 6.93 -5.51
CA PRO A 104 -17.04 8.34 -5.23
C PRO A 104 -16.33 9.20 -6.26
N HIS A 105 -16.97 10.29 -6.66
CA HIS A 105 -16.39 11.31 -7.52
C HIS A 105 -16.28 12.62 -6.75
N TRP A 106 -15.05 13.02 -6.44
CA TRP A 106 -14.72 14.26 -5.77
C TRP A 106 -13.63 15.01 -6.54
N GLU A 107 -13.78 16.33 -6.66
CA GLU A 107 -12.79 17.19 -7.30
C GLU A 107 -12.32 18.25 -6.31
N ARG A 108 -11.00 18.50 -6.31
CA ARG A 108 -10.36 19.53 -5.50
C ARG A 108 -10.75 20.95 -5.96
N GLY A 109 -10.97 21.14 -7.25
CA GLY A 109 -11.16 22.44 -7.88
C GLY A 109 -9.81 23.14 -8.15
N THR A 110 -9.87 24.45 -8.28
CA THR A 110 -8.72 25.27 -8.70
C THR A 110 -8.27 26.28 -7.64
N LYS A 111 -9.00 26.40 -6.54
CA LYS A 111 -8.71 27.38 -5.49
C LYS A 111 -8.31 26.70 -4.20
N GLU A 112 -7.11 27.01 -3.75
CA GLU A 112 -6.55 26.59 -2.47
C GLU A 112 -5.74 27.77 -1.89
N VAL A 113 -6.41 28.66 -1.19
CA VAL A 113 -5.82 29.88 -0.62
C VAL A 113 -5.88 29.80 0.91
N PHE A 114 -4.74 29.95 1.54
CA PHE A 114 -4.63 29.94 3.01
C PHE A 114 -3.69 31.04 3.48
N TYR A 115 -4.11 31.84 4.45
CA TYR A 115 -3.22 32.76 5.15
C TYR A 115 -3.71 33.08 6.56
N LEU A 116 -2.78 33.33 7.48
CA LEU A 116 -3.08 33.89 8.78
C LEU A 116 -3.16 35.40 8.67
N LYS A 117 -4.07 35.97 9.45
CA LYS A 117 -4.14 37.38 9.71
C LYS A 117 -3.97 37.63 11.22
N THR A 118 -2.95 38.41 11.58
CA THR A 118 -2.71 38.80 12.97
C THR A 118 -3.34 40.16 13.27
N SER A 119 -3.57 40.46 14.55
CA SER A 119 -4.06 41.78 14.96
C SER A 119 -3.09 42.91 14.66
N GLY A 120 -1.81 42.65 14.40
CA GLY A 120 -0.80 43.58 13.93
C GLY A 120 -0.92 43.94 12.45
N GLY A 121 -1.86 43.31 11.71
CA GLY A 121 -2.08 43.57 10.27
C GLY A 121 -1.23 42.69 9.35
N ASP A 122 -0.39 41.79 9.89
CA ASP A 122 0.44 40.87 9.10
C ASP A 122 -0.44 39.82 8.39
N HIS A 123 -0.09 39.51 7.15
CA HIS A 123 -0.66 38.44 6.37
C HIS A 123 0.43 37.39 6.10
N ILE A 124 0.32 36.22 6.74
CA ILE A 124 1.28 35.12 6.58
C ILE A 124 0.66 34.08 5.66
N LYS A 125 1.16 33.97 4.42
CA LYS A 125 0.73 32.94 3.46
C LYS A 125 1.11 31.56 3.99
N LEU A 126 0.17 30.63 3.90
CA LEU A 126 0.34 29.22 4.25
C LEU A 126 0.19 28.33 3.01
N ARG A 127 0.87 27.21 3.02
CA ARG A 127 0.71 26.16 2.01
C ARG A 127 -0.19 25.08 2.60
N GLY A 128 -1.30 24.87 1.98
CA GLY A 128 -2.31 23.91 2.40
C GLY A 128 -3.02 23.31 1.20
N LEU A 129 -3.68 22.18 1.43
CA LEU A 129 -4.52 21.46 0.49
C LEU A 129 -5.84 21.07 1.17
N ALA A 130 -6.95 21.10 0.44
CA ALA A 130 -8.19 20.50 0.89
C ALA A 130 -7.97 19.01 1.17
N LEU A 131 -8.57 18.49 2.21
CA LEU A 131 -8.62 17.04 2.45
C LEU A 131 -9.62 16.39 1.50
N GLY A 132 -9.33 15.17 1.08
CA GLY A 132 -10.18 14.41 0.18
C GLY A 132 -11.56 14.14 0.77
N GLY A 133 -12.61 14.52 0.04
CA GLY A 133 -13.99 14.45 0.52
C GLY A 133 -14.48 15.73 1.24
N SER A 134 -13.61 16.73 1.44
CA SER A 134 -14.01 18.02 2.01
C SER A 134 -15.02 18.74 1.13
N VAL A 135 -15.88 19.53 1.76
CA VAL A 135 -16.68 20.56 1.08
C VAL A 135 -15.87 21.84 0.89
N GLY A 136 -16.19 22.62 -0.16
CA GLY A 136 -15.60 23.92 -0.40
C GLY A 136 -16.08 24.99 0.59
N THR A 137 -15.44 26.15 0.55
CA THR A 137 -15.75 27.27 1.46
C THR A 137 -16.90 28.17 0.96
N ASN A 138 -17.43 27.95 -0.25
CA ASN A 138 -18.45 28.81 -0.88
C ASN A 138 -18.06 30.29 -0.90
N GLY A 139 -16.85 30.60 -1.36
CA GLY A 139 -16.20 31.89 -1.29
C GLY A 139 -15.15 31.92 -0.19
N THR A 140 -14.82 33.09 0.32
CA THR A 140 -13.78 33.23 1.37
C THR A 140 -14.36 32.93 2.74
N LEU A 141 -13.87 31.87 3.39
CA LEU A 141 -14.12 31.57 4.82
C LEU A 141 -13.08 32.27 5.68
N ARG A 142 -13.55 33.00 6.70
CA ARG A 142 -12.70 33.68 7.66
C ARG A 142 -13.20 33.41 9.07
N GLY A 143 -12.31 33.06 9.97
CA GLY A 143 -12.64 32.80 11.36
C GLY A 143 -11.44 32.87 12.28
N ARG A 144 -11.73 33.11 13.56
CA ARG A 144 -10.73 33.01 14.61
C ARG A 144 -10.17 31.60 14.62
N LEU A 145 -8.85 31.46 14.59
CA LEU A 145 -8.15 30.19 14.67
C LEU A 145 -7.94 29.79 16.13
N ILE A 146 -8.16 28.52 16.43
CA ILE A 146 -7.82 27.92 17.73
C ILE A 146 -6.98 26.68 17.53
N GLU A 147 -5.84 26.58 18.23
CA GLU A 147 -4.92 25.44 18.13
C GLU A 147 -5.20 24.42 19.22
N PHE A 148 -5.19 23.14 18.82
CA PHE A 148 -5.18 21.96 19.70
C PHE A 148 -3.92 21.12 19.41
N GLU A 149 -3.29 20.61 20.45
CA GLU A 149 -2.08 19.79 20.34
C GLU A 149 -2.36 18.37 19.83
N SER A 150 -3.60 17.89 19.95
CA SER A 150 -4.00 16.56 19.53
C SER A 150 -5.50 16.48 19.21
N LEU A 151 -5.90 15.43 18.50
CA LEU A 151 -7.30 15.11 18.27
C LEU A 151 -8.05 14.88 19.60
N ASP A 152 -7.40 14.25 20.58
CA ASP A 152 -8.03 14.00 21.89
C ASP A 152 -8.23 15.31 22.68
N ALA A 153 -7.29 16.24 22.62
CA ALA A 153 -7.49 17.58 23.20
C ALA A 153 -8.70 18.30 22.56
N LEU A 154 -8.92 18.14 21.25
CA LEU A 154 -10.12 18.66 20.58
C LEU A 154 -11.41 17.97 21.07
N LYS A 155 -11.38 16.62 21.23
CA LYS A 155 -12.53 15.87 21.74
C LYS A 155 -12.94 16.30 23.17
N GLU A 156 -11.98 16.62 24.01
CA GLU A 156 -12.18 17.07 25.40
C GLU A 156 -12.61 18.54 25.51
N ALA A 157 -12.38 19.34 24.48
CA ALA A 157 -12.71 20.75 24.48
C ALA A 157 -14.22 21.00 24.59
N SER A 158 -14.61 22.10 25.29
CA SER A 158 -16.02 22.48 25.39
C SER A 158 -16.53 23.08 24.06
N THR A 159 -17.83 22.98 23.82
CA THR A 159 -18.50 23.58 22.65
C THR A 159 -18.27 25.10 22.61
N GLU A 160 -18.31 25.82 23.75
CA GLU A 160 -18.10 27.26 23.82
C GLU A 160 -16.69 27.67 23.38
N MET A 161 -15.70 26.80 23.59
CA MET A 161 -14.32 27.02 23.14
C MET A 161 -14.21 26.95 21.62
N VAL A 162 -14.98 26.08 20.97
CA VAL A 162 -14.84 25.71 19.54
C VAL A 162 -15.84 26.44 18.65
N LYS A 163 -17.06 26.68 19.10
CA LYS A 163 -18.17 27.20 18.33
C LYS A 163 -17.83 28.51 17.59
N GLY A 164 -18.12 28.53 16.28
CA GLY A 164 -17.90 29.67 15.40
C GLY A 164 -16.43 29.95 15.05
N LYS A 165 -15.52 29.05 15.39
CA LYS A 165 -14.08 29.19 15.11
C LYS A 165 -13.61 28.20 14.06
N ILE A 166 -12.41 28.40 13.54
CA ILE A 166 -11.68 27.42 12.74
C ILE A 166 -10.73 26.69 13.69
N VAL A 167 -10.78 25.38 13.67
CA VAL A 167 -9.93 24.51 14.48
C VAL A 167 -8.65 24.18 13.73
N PHE A 168 -7.50 24.30 14.40
CA PHE A 168 -6.23 23.76 13.93
C PHE A 168 -5.74 22.68 14.88
N VAL A 169 -5.62 21.44 14.39
CA VAL A 169 -5.05 20.33 15.21
C VAL A 169 -3.62 20.09 14.77
N ASN A 170 -2.67 20.44 15.63
CA ASN A 170 -1.24 20.43 15.36
C ASN A 170 -0.56 19.16 15.93
N GLN A 171 -1.17 18.00 15.72
CA GLN A 171 -0.61 16.72 16.15
C GLN A 171 0.43 16.24 15.13
N ALA A 172 1.68 16.09 15.56
CA ALA A 172 2.74 15.53 14.73
C ALA A 172 2.73 14.00 14.77
N MET A 173 3.21 13.36 13.68
CA MET A 173 3.54 11.95 13.71
C MET A 173 4.66 11.67 14.72
N ASP A 174 4.62 10.52 15.40
CA ASP A 174 5.60 10.15 16.43
C ASP A 174 6.97 9.84 15.81
N ALA A 175 7.87 10.80 15.82
CA ALA A 175 9.22 10.68 15.28
C ALA A 175 10.12 9.63 16.01
N LYS A 176 9.67 9.05 17.13
CA LYS A 176 10.39 7.98 17.82
C LYS A 176 10.15 6.60 17.21
N GLN A 177 9.13 6.48 16.35
CA GLN A 177 8.83 5.23 15.66
C GLN A 177 9.83 4.99 14.52
N ILE A 178 10.62 3.93 14.62
CA ILE A 178 11.51 3.51 13.54
C ILE A 178 10.70 3.03 12.32
N GLN A 179 9.60 2.31 12.57
CA GLN A 179 8.65 1.93 11.53
C GLN A 179 7.69 3.08 11.25
N THR A 180 7.91 3.78 10.13
CA THR A 180 7.17 5.00 9.78
C THR A 180 5.67 4.77 9.57
N PHE A 181 5.25 3.60 9.09
CA PHE A 181 3.84 3.22 9.01
C PHE A 181 3.16 3.13 10.39
N LYS A 182 3.88 2.78 11.46
CA LYS A 182 3.33 2.85 12.83
C LYS A 182 3.13 4.29 13.30
N ALA A 183 4.06 5.19 12.94
CA ALA A 183 3.90 6.62 13.23
C ALA A 183 2.67 7.19 12.49
N TYR A 184 2.51 6.83 11.22
CA TYR A 184 1.36 7.22 10.40
C TYR A 184 0.04 6.67 10.96
N GLY A 185 -0.05 5.37 11.22
CA GLY A 185 -1.25 4.72 11.77
C GLY A 185 -1.69 5.33 13.12
N GLY A 186 -0.74 5.75 13.95
CA GLY A 186 -1.02 6.47 15.21
C GLY A 186 -1.54 7.89 15.00
N CYS A 187 -1.31 8.49 13.84
CA CYS A 187 -1.74 9.86 13.51
C CYS A 187 -2.88 9.92 12.49
N TYR A 188 -3.14 8.86 11.73
CA TYR A 188 -4.20 8.79 10.72
C TYR A 188 -5.58 9.26 11.22
N PRO A 189 -6.06 8.93 12.46
CA PRO A 189 -7.34 9.39 12.96
C PRO A 189 -7.49 10.91 12.98
N LEU A 190 -6.39 11.66 13.06
CA LEU A 190 -6.38 13.12 12.96
C LEU A 190 -6.98 13.56 11.62
N ARG A 191 -6.50 13.00 10.52
CA ARG A 191 -6.98 13.34 9.17
C ARG A 191 -8.42 12.88 8.97
N GLY A 192 -8.72 11.64 9.33
CA GLY A 192 -10.04 11.05 9.11
C GLY A 192 -11.17 11.72 9.87
N ASN A 193 -10.92 12.16 11.12
CA ASN A 193 -12.00 12.47 12.07
C ASN A 193 -12.05 13.92 12.54
N SER A 194 -10.98 14.73 12.39
CA SER A 194 -10.92 16.05 13.02
C SER A 194 -12.04 16.99 12.58
N ALA A 195 -12.43 16.95 11.30
CA ALA A 195 -13.52 17.77 10.78
C ALA A 195 -14.88 17.43 11.42
N SER A 196 -15.20 16.14 11.56
CA SER A 196 -16.42 15.69 12.24
C SER A 196 -16.44 16.15 13.71
N VAL A 197 -15.37 15.89 14.46
CA VAL A 197 -15.26 16.28 15.87
C VAL A 197 -15.35 17.79 16.05
N ALA A 198 -14.73 18.58 15.15
CA ALA A 198 -14.83 20.03 15.18
C ALA A 198 -16.25 20.52 14.86
N ALA A 199 -16.90 19.93 13.87
CA ALA A 199 -18.26 20.28 13.45
C ALA A 199 -19.30 19.96 14.53
N GLU A 200 -19.20 18.83 15.22
CA GLU A 200 -20.05 18.47 16.38
C GLU A 200 -20.01 19.53 17.48
N LYS A 201 -18.89 20.26 17.60
CA LYS A 201 -18.69 21.34 18.56
C LYS A 201 -18.99 22.72 17.95
N GLY A 202 -19.54 22.78 16.73
CA GLY A 202 -19.96 24.01 16.06
C GLY A 202 -18.80 24.83 15.45
N ALA A 203 -17.68 24.23 15.14
CA ALA A 203 -16.64 24.86 14.33
C ALA A 203 -17.15 25.20 12.92
N ILE A 204 -16.56 26.22 12.28
CA ILE A 204 -16.88 26.60 10.91
C ILE A 204 -15.86 26.11 9.88
N GLY A 205 -14.78 25.49 10.32
CA GLY A 205 -13.73 24.90 9.49
C GLY A 205 -12.73 24.12 10.35
N SER A 206 -12.05 23.16 9.75
CA SER A 206 -11.02 22.35 10.38
C SER A 206 -9.77 22.32 9.53
N VAL A 207 -8.63 22.59 10.12
CA VAL A 207 -7.33 22.39 9.48
C VAL A 207 -6.45 21.51 10.36
N ILE A 208 -5.63 20.70 9.74
CA ILE A 208 -4.71 19.82 10.43
C ILE A 208 -3.27 20.07 9.99
N ARG A 209 -2.32 19.69 10.84
CA ARG A 209 -0.94 19.47 10.39
C ARG A 209 -0.89 18.31 9.42
N SER A 210 -0.18 18.44 8.29
CA SER A 210 0.08 17.36 7.36
C SER A 210 0.74 16.16 8.04
N LEU A 211 0.37 14.94 7.60
CA LEU A 211 0.92 13.69 8.11
C LEU A 211 2.25 13.37 7.40
N GLY A 212 3.32 13.93 7.91
CA GLY A 212 4.69 13.73 7.44
C GLY A 212 5.67 13.82 8.62
N LEU A 213 6.84 13.18 8.50
CA LEU A 213 7.90 13.21 9.51
C LEU A 213 8.88 14.36 9.26
N ALA A 214 9.11 14.73 8.01
CA ALA A 214 9.96 15.85 7.66
C ALA A 214 9.29 17.21 7.95
N SER A 215 10.11 18.24 8.11
CA SER A 215 9.65 19.63 8.11
C SER A 215 9.82 20.19 6.69
N ASP A 216 8.82 20.04 5.86
CA ASP A 216 8.88 20.37 4.44
C ASP A 216 7.76 21.32 3.99
N PRO A 217 7.87 21.91 2.77
CA PRO A 217 6.88 22.85 2.24
C PRO A 217 5.68 22.19 1.56
N HIS A 218 5.63 20.87 1.45
CA HIS A 218 4.56 20.19 0.73
C HIS A 218 3.43 19.82 1.69
N PRO A 219 2.19 20.29 1.48
CA PRO A 219 1.05 19.82 2.24
C PRO A 219 0.63 18.43 1.77
N HIS A 220 0.19 17.59 2.71
CA HIS A 220 -0.26 16.22 2.45
C HIS A 220 -1.78 16.15 2.60
N THR A 221 -2.46 15.70 1.56
CA THR A 221 -3.91 15.46 1.56
C THR A 221 -4.26 14.06 2.09
N GLY A 222 -5.36 13.52 1.69
CA GLY A 222 -5.86 12.17 1.95
C GLY A 222 -7.31 12.21 2.42
N SER A 223 -7.96 11.05 2.45
CA SER A 223 -9.36 10.92 2.81
C SER A 223 -9.69 11.38 4.21
N MET A 224 -10.81 12.09 4.33
CA MET A 224 -11.49 12.40 5.57
C MET A 224 -12.98 12.01 5.49
N TYR A 225 -13.61 11.88 6.62
CA TYR A 225 -15.00 11.42 6.69
C TYR A 225 -15.82 12.38 7.56
N TYR A 226 -17.06 12.66 7.14
CA TYR A 226 -18.05 13.30 7.98
C TYR A 226 -18.93 12.23 8.62
N ALA A 227 -19.12 12.33 9.93
CA ALA A 227 -20.04 11.46 10.65
C ALA A 227 -21.49 11.74 10.22
N ASP A 228 -22.35 10.74 10.32
CA ASP A 228 -23.76 10.88 10.00
C ASP A 228 -24.44 11.93 10.89
N GLY A 229 -25.22 12.81 10.28
CA GLY A 229 -25.96 13.85 11.00
C GLY A 229 -25.12 15.06 11.44
N VAL A 230 -23.85 15.13 11.08
CA VAL A 230 -22.97 16.26 11.37
C VAL A 230 -22.92 17.21 10.18
N ASP A 231 -22.98 18.51 10.43
CA ASP A 231 -22.82 19.53 9.41
C ASP A 231 -21.43 19.43 8.75
N LYS A 232 -21.40 19.43 7.41
CA LYS A 232 -20.14 19.37 6.68
C LYS A 232 -19.47 20.74 6.70
N ILE A 233 -18.27 20.81 7.25
CA ILE A 233 -17.44 22.02 7.29
C ILE A 233 -16.19 21.85 6.42
N PRO A 234 -15.64 22.94 5.81
CA PRO A 234 -14.39 22.87 5.05
C PRO A 234 -13.24 22.32 5.88
N ALA A 235 -12.47 21.39 5.29
CA ALA A 235 -11.35 20.71 5.95
C ALA A 235 -10.11 20.69 5.06
N ALA A 236 -8.94 21.04 5.64
CA ALA A 236 -7.67 21.12 4.92
C ALA A 236 -6.49 20.64 5.76
N ALA A 237 -5.38 20.29 5.10
CA ALA A 237 -4.09 20.07 5.73
C ALA A 237 -3.13 21.20 5.39
N ILE A 238 -2.35 21.65 6.38
CA ILE A 238 -1.29 22.65 6.22
C ILE A 238 0.07 21.91 6.27
N CYS A 239 1.02 22.26 5.41
CA CYS A 239 2.34 21.64 5.39
C CYS A 239 3.03 21.74 6.75
N THR A 240 3.88 20.77 7.06
CA THR A 240 4.55 20.67 8.39
C THR A 240 5.37 21.92 8.74
N ALA A 241 6.04 22.52 7.74
CA ALA A 241 6.81 23.75 7.94
C ALA A 241 5.92 24.95 8.32
N ASP A 242 4.74 25.10 7.68
CA ASP A 242 3.82 26.19 8.00
C ASP A 242 2.98 25.91 9.25
N ALA A 243 2.71 24.64 9.58
CA ALA A 243 2.16 24.25 10.88
C ALA A 243 3.06 24.68 12.04
N ASN A 244 4.38 24.54 11.89
CA ASN A 244 5.36 25.06 12.86
C ASN A 244 5.31 26.60 12.97
N LYS A 245 5.08 27.32 11.87
CA LYS A 245 4.90 28.80 11.89
C LYS A 245 3.63 29.19 12.61
N ILE A 246 2.52 28.50 12.36
CA ILE A 246 1.25 28.74 13.08
C ILE A 246 1.47 28.60 14.59
N HIS A 247 2.09 27.48 15.00
CA HIS A 247 2.41 27.26 16.42
C HIS A 247 3.29 28.36 17.02
N ALA A 248 4.32 28.80 16.29
CA ALA A 248 5.19 29.90 16.75
C ALA A 248 4.42 31.22 16.92
N VAL A 249 3.46 31.52 16.03
CA VAL A 249 2.61 32.70 16.15
C VAL A 249 1.75 32.64 17.40
N PHE A 250 1.11 31.51 17.70
CA PHE A 250 0.36 31.32 18.96
C PHE A 250 1.24 31.45 20.19
N LYS A 251 2.39 30.81 20.19
CA LYS A 251 3.34 30.84 21.32
C LYS A 251 3.87 32.23 21.63
N ASN A 252 4.18 33.01 20.58
CA ASN A 252 4.74 34.35 20.73
C ASN A 252 3.68 35.43 21.01
N ASN A 253 2.40 35.14 20.70
CA ASN A 253 1.30 36.09 20.80
C ASN A 253 0.07 35.49 21.53
N PRO A 254 0.21 35.01 22.77
CA PRO A 254 -0.84 34.24 23.47
C PRO A 254 -2.14 35.02 23.76
N LYS A 255 -2.12 36.33 23.63
CA LYS A 255 -3.27 37.22 23.87
C LYS A 255 -3.86 37.83 22.58
N GLN A 256 -3.26 37.53 21.40
CA GLN A 256 -3.74 38.09 20.14
C GLN A 256 -4.80 37.19 19.50
N ASP A 257 -5.79 37.85 18.88
CA ASP A 257 -6.70 37.14 18.00
C ASP A 257 -6.00 36.87 16.67
N ILE A 258 -5.89 35.60 16.35
CA ILE A 258 -5.33 35.10 15.09
C ILE A 258 -6.50 34.58 14.27
N GLU A 259 -6.64 35.05 13.04
CA GLU A 259 -7.63 34.57 12.10
C GLU A 259 -6.96 33.72 11.02
N LEU A 260 -7.61 32.63 10.64
CA LEU A 260 -7.34 31.94 9.39
C LEU A 260 -8.33 32.40 8.35
N VAL A 261 -7.80 32.69 7.17
CA VAL A 261 -8.58 32.92 5.97
C VAL A 261 -8.28 31.84 4.98
N MET A 262 -9.30 31.15 4.48
CA MET A 262 -9.15 30.09 3.50
C MET A 262 -10.24 30.18 2.41
N GLU A 263 -9.86 29.77 1.20
CA GLU A 263 -10.77 29.66 0.07
C GLU A 263 -10.46 28.36 -0.68
N MET A 264 -11.46 27.50 -0.77
CA MET A 264 -11.40 26.21 -1.45
C MET A 264 -12.68 26.00 -2.25
N ASP A 265 -12.59 25.50 -3.46
CA ASP A 265 -13.74 25.23 -4.33
C ASP A 265 -13.99 23.74 -4.62
N CYS A 266 -13.44 22.88 -3.76
CA CYS A 266 -13.64 21.44 -3.84
C CYS A 266 -15.11 21.03 -3.66
N ARG A 267 -15.50 19.94 -4.33
CA ARG A 267 -16.89 19.48 -4.34
C ARG A 267 -17.01 17.99 -4.69
N SER A 268 -18.08 17.38 -4.24
CA SER A 268 -18.47 16.03 -4.62
C SER A 268 -19.51 16.04 -5.73
N PHE A 269 -19.46 15.02 -6.58
CA PHE A 269 -20.41 14.74 -7.65
C PHE A 269 -21.13 13.41 -7.36
N PRO A 270 -22.14 13.02 -8.16
CA PRO A 270 -22.67 11.67 -8.13
C PRO A 270 -21.58 10.63 -8.38
N ASP A 271 -21.71 9.46 -7.76
CA ASP A 271 -20.78 8.34 -7.97
C ASP A 271 -20.60 8.06 -9.46
N ALA A 272 -19.37 7.70 -9.85
CA ALA A 272 -18.98 7.37 -11.20
C ALA A 272 -18.77 5.86 -11.38
N THR A 273 -19.00 5.37 -12.60
CA THR A 273 -18.60 4.02 -12.97
C THR A 273 -17.10 3.99 -13.27
N SER A 274 -16.41 3.01 -12.70
CA SER A 274 -14.99 2.77 -12.91
C SER A 274 -14.71 1.27 -12.94
N TYR A 275 -13.42 0.84 -13.02
CA TYR A 275 -13.08 -0.56 -13.19
C TYR A 275 -11.79 -0.92 -12.46
N ASN A 276 -11.77 -2.10 -11.80
CA ASN A 276 -10.52 -2.81 -11.58
C ASN A 276 -10.05 -3.43 -12.89
N VAL A 277 -8.73 -3.47 -13.12
CA VAL A 277 -8.15 -4.12 -14.29
C VAL A 277 -7.55 -5.46 -13.87
N LEU A 278 -8.03 -6.55 -14.43
CA LEU A 278 -7.58 -7.90 -14.13
C LEU A 278 -6.81 -8.48 -15.33
N GLY A 279 -5.71 -9.19 -15.06
CA GLY A 279 -4.95 -9.93 -16.05
C GLY A 279 -4.51 -11.28 -15.49
N GLU A 280 -4.60 -12.36 -16.28
CA GLU A 280 -4.31 -13.71 -15.80
C GLU A 280 -3.25 -14.43 -16.64
N ILE A 281 -2.45 -15.24 -15.92
CA ILE A 281 -1.68 -16.36 -16.47
C ILE A 281 -2.32 -17.64 -15.94
N LYS A 282 -2.92 -18.44 -16.81
CA LYS A 282 -3.61 -19.66 -16.43
C LYS A 282 -2.62 -20.68 -15.87
N GLY A 283 -2.97 -21.25 -14.71
CA GLY A 283 -2.19 -22.30 -14.07
C GLY A 283 -2.36 -23.68 -14.71
N GLY A 284 -1.48 -24.58 -14.36
CA GLY A 284 -1.52 -25.99 -14.78
C GLY A 284 -2.22 -26.89 -13.75
N ARG A 285 -1.47 -27.39 -12.78
CA ARG A 285 -1.93 -28.42 -11.82
C ARG A 285 -3.07 -27.95 -10.90
N TYR A 286 -3.01 -26.71 -10.44
CA TYR A 286 -3.98 -26.10 -9.52
C TYR A 286 -4.67 -24.90 -10.21
N SER A 287 -5.11 -25.09 -11.45
CA SER A 287 -5.61 -24.01 -12.30
C SER A 287 -6.92 -23.37 -11.83
N ASP A 288 -7.64 -23.97 -10.88
CA ASP A 288 -8.84 -23.44 -10.23
C ASP A 288 -8.52 -22.72 -8.91
N GLU A 289 -7.27 -22.70 -8.49
CA GLU A 289 -6.81 -21.96 -7.32
C GLU A 289 -5.98 -20.73 -7.76
N ILE A 290 -6.28 -19.57 -7.20
CA ILE A 290 -5.79 -18.28 -7.66
C ILE A 290 -4.81 -17.69 -6.65
N ILE A 291 -3.66 -17.24 -7.13
CA ILE A 291 -2.78 -16.33 -6.41
C ILE A 291 -3.03 -14.92 -6.97
N THR A 292 -3.67 -14.06 -6.17
CA THR A 292 -3.91 -12.67 -6.54
C THR A 292 -2.69 -11.82 -6.18
N VAL A 293 -2.27 -10.95 -7.10
CA VAL A 293 -1.14 -10.03 -6.92
C VAL A 293 -1.57 -8.66 -7.40
N GLY A 294 -1.33 -7.60 -6.63
CA GLY A 294 -1.75 -6.28 -7.11
C GLY A 294 -1.34 -5.12 -6.20
N GLY A 295 -1.92 -3.99 -6.49
CA GLY A 295 -1.87 -2.72 -5.81
C GLY A 295 -2.94 -1.82 -6.40
N HIS A 296 -3.04 -0.54 -5.97
CA HIS A 296 -4.09 0.33 -6.46
C HIS A 296 -3.64 1.24 -7.61
N LEU A 297 -4.57 1.43 -8.56
CA LEU A 297 -4.30 2.19 -9.78
C LEU A 297 -4.55 3.69 -9.62
N ASP A 298 -5.50 4.07 -8.77
CA ASP A 298 -5.77 5.48 -8.49
C ASP A 298 -4.66 6.12 -7.64
N SER A 299 -4.66 7.43 -7.59
CA SER A 299 -3.76 8.23 -6.76
C SER A 299 -4.43 9.55 -6.39
N TRP A 300 -3.90 10.24 -5.37
CA TRP A 300 -4.31 11.62 -5.11
C TRP A 300 -3.94 12.55 -6.28
N ASP A 301 -4.70 13.62 -6.37
CA ASP A 301 -4.69 14.63 -7.44
C ASP A 301 -3.63 15.73 -7.26
N THR A 302 -2.72 15.59 -6.29
CA THR A 302 -1.76 16.62 -5.93
C THR A 302 -0.33 16.35 -6.38
N GLY A 303 0.00 15.11 -6.70
CA GLY A 303 1.27 14.64 -7.25
C GLY A 303 1.04 13.88 -8.54
N GLU A 304 1.92 12.94 -8.84
CA GLU A 304 1.79 12.02 -9.98
C GLU A 304 1.44 10.59 -9.51
N GLY A 305 1.34 10.36 -8.20
CA GLY A 305 1.13 9.04 -7.62
C GLY A 305 2.24 8.06 -8.01
N ALA A 306 3.49 8.49 -7.90
CA ALA A 306 4.65 7.71 -8.34
C ALA A 306 5.00 6.59 -7.35
N HIS A 307 4.99 6.91 -6.05
CA HIS A 307 5.18 5.93 -4.97
C HIS A 307 3.84 5.37 -4.49
N ASP A 308 2.78 6.16 -4.51
CA ASP A 308 1.45 5.85 -3.99
C ASP A 308 0.39 5.88 -5.10
N ASP A 309 0.04 4.76 -5.78
CA ASP A 309 0.72 3.47 -5.73
C ASP A 309 1.24 3.06 -7.12
N GLY A 310 1.71 4.05 -7.93
CA GLY A 310 2.32 3.78 -9.23
C GLY A 310 3.44 2.73 -9.14
N ALA A 311 4.33 2.86 -8.15
CA ALA A 311 5.42 1.92 -7.95
C ALA A 311 4.91 0.52 -7.62
N GLY A 312 3.88 0.37 -6.81
CA GLY A 312 3.35 -0.93 -6.42
C GLY A 312 2.70 -1.68 -7.57
N ILE A 313 1.83 -1.02 -8.35
CA ILE A 313 1.24 -1.66 -9.54
C ILE A 313 2.31 -2.01 -10.58
N ILE A 314 3.34 -1.19 -10.73
CA ILE A 314 4.45 -1.47 -11.65
C ILE A 314 5.33 -2.62 -11.16
N HIS A 315 5.60 -2.74 -9.86
CA HIS A 315 6.25 -3.93 -9.31
C HIS A 315 5.51 -5.21 -9.70
N CYS A 316 4.19 -5.20 -9.55
CA CYS A 316 3.35 -6.36 -9.86
C CYS A 316 3.29 -6.64 -11.37
N LEU A 317 3.11 -5.61 -12.20
CA LEU A 317 3.08 -5.74 -13.67
C LEU A 317 4.38 -6.31 -14.21
N GLU A 318 5.51 -5.75 -13.76
CA GLU A 318 6.84 -6.19 -14.20
C GLU A 318 7.16 -7.61 -13.71
N ALA A 319 6.70 -7.99 -12.51
CA ALA A 319 6.84 -9.37 -12.03
C ALA A 319 6.15 -10.36 -12.98
N PHE A 320 4.95 -10.05 -13.46
CA PHE A 320 4.25 -10.87 -14.44
C PHE A 320 4.95 -10.89 -15.80
N ARG A 321 5.48 -9.74 -16.27
CA ARG A 321 6.29 -9.68 -17.49
C ARG A 321 7.52 -10.59 -17.38
N ILE A 322 8.27 -10.51 -16.28
CA ILE A 322 9.46 -11.33 -16.04
C ILE A 322 9.12 -12.81 -16.12
N LEU A 323 8.07 -13.26 -15.41
CA LEU A 323 7.64 -14.66 -15.43
C LEU A 323 7.26 -15.13 -16.85
N LYS A 324 6.58 -14.29 -17.63
CA LYS A 324 6.23 -14.58 -19.04
C LYS A 324 7.46 -14.68 -19.92
N GLU A 325 8.40 -13.73 -19.84
CA GLU A 325 9.64 -13.74 -20.63
C GLU A 325 10.55 -14.94 -20.32
N MET A 326 10.50 -15.41 -19.06
CA MET A 326 11.20 -16.62 -18.65
C MET A 326 10.46 -17.91 -19.03
N ASN A 327 9.31 -17.80 -19.72
CA ASN A 327 8.44 -18.93 -20.07
C ASN A 327 8.05 -19.77 -18.86
N TYR A 328 7.79 -19.11 -17.72
CA TYR A 328 7.35 -19.79 -16.51
C TYR A 328 5.91 -20.28 -16.70
N GLU A 329 5.69 -21.56 -16.45
CA GLU A 329 4.38 -22.21 -16.43
C GLU A 329 3.93 -22.39 -14.98
N PRO A 330 3.03 -21.53 -14.46
CA PRO A 330 2.62 -21.60 -13.08
C PRO A 330 1.74 -22.82 -12.80
N GLN A 331 1.77 -23.32 -11.55
CA GLN A 331 0.89 -24.38 -11.09
C GLN A 331 -0.51 -23.85 -10.77
N HIS A 332 -0.58 -22.72 -10.05
CA HIS A 332 -1.80 -21.98 -9.75
C HIS A 332 -2.08 -20.94 -10.84
N THR A 333 -3.32 -20.53 -10.99
CA THR A 333 -3.63 -19.33 -11.81
C THR A 333 -3.10 -18.09 -11.10
N LEU A 334 -2.22 -17.34 -11.77
CA LEU A 334 -1.74 -16.06 -11.30
C LEU A 334 -2.64 -14.95 -11.83
N ARG A 335 -3.21 -14.14 -10.93
CA ARG A 335 -4.07 -13.01 -11.29
C ARG A 335 -3.44 -11.70 -10.83
N LEU A 336 -3.09 -10.86 -11.78
CA LEU A 336 -2.73 -9.47 -11.56
C LEU A 336 -3.99 -8.63 -11.44
N VAL A 337 -4.08 -7.79 -10.42
CA VAL A 337 -5.21 -6.87 -10.23
C VAL A 337 -4.67 -5.46 -9.97
N PHE A 338 -5.08 -4.52 -10.82
CA PHE A 338 -4.98 -3.10 -10.51
C PHE A 338 -6.30 -2.68 -9.89
N PHE A 339 -6.31 -2.51 -8.58
CA PHE A 339 -7.48 -2.07 -7.85
C PHE A 339 -7.73 -0.59 -8.09
N MET A 340 -8.99 -0.18 -8.09
CA MET A 340 -9.37 1.21 -8.27
C MET A 340 -10.12 1.70 -7.04
N ASN A 341 -9.87 2.94 -6.62
CA ASN A 341 -10.51 3.57 -5.47
C ASN A 341 -10.03 3.08 -4.10
N GLU A 342 -8.76 2.84 -3.92
CA GLU A 342 -8.17 2.66 -2.58
C GLU A 342 -8.25 3.97 -1.81
N GLU A 343 -7.76 5.05 -2.41
CA GLU A 343 -7.49 6.36 -1.82
C GLU A 343 -8.69 7.02 -1.14
N ASN A 344 -9.88 6.86 -1.71
CA ASN A 344 -11.07 7.53 -1.18
C ASN A 344 -12.30 6.64 -1.07
N GLY A 345 -12.11 5.34 -0.77
CA GLY A 345 -13.27 4.47 -0.54
C GLY A 345 -13.03 2.97 -0.44
N ASN A 346 -11.91 2.47 -0.97
CA ASN A 346 -11.62 1.04 -1.08
C ASN A 346 -12.76 0.25 -1.73
N LYS A 347 -13.36 0.82 -2.81
CA LYS A 347 -14.47 0.15 -3.51
C LYS A 347 -13.97 -0.98 -4.38
N GLY A 348 -12.74 -0.83 -4.96
CA GLY A 348 -12.12 -1.85 -5.80
C GLY A 348 -11.92 -3.16 -5.05
N GLY A 349 -11.22 -3.13 -3.93
CA GLY A 349 -10.96 -4.32 -3.11
C GLY A 349 -12.24 -4.95 -2.57
N LYS A 350 -13.16 -4.14 -2.02
CA LYS A 350 -14.45 -4.63 -1.50
C LYS A 350 -15.33 -5.28 -2.57
N THR A 351 -15.44 -4.65 -3.75
CA THR A 351 -16.26 -5.20 -4.84
C THR A 351 -15.62 -6.45 -5.43
N TYR A 352 -14.28 -6.46 -5.52
CA TYR A 352 -13.53 -7.64 -5.94
C TYR A 352 -13.76 -8.83 -5.00
N ALA A 353 -13.62 -8.65 -3.70
CA ALA A 353 -13.86 -9.71 -2.71
C ALA A 353 -15.30 -10.24 -2.76
N LYS A 354 -16.30 -9.35 -2.93
CA LYS A 354 -17.70 -9.74 -3.12
C LYS A 354 -17.89 -10.57 -4.39
N TRP A 355 -17.32 -10.10 -5.51
CA TRP A 355 -17.41 -10.78 -6.80
C TRP A 355 -16.75 -12.17 -6.76
N VAL A 356 -15.57 -12.30 -6.13
CA VAL A 356 -14.87 -13.57 -5.90
C VAL A 356 -15.76 -14.56 -5.15
N LYS A 357 -16.43 -14.09 -4.09
CA LYS A 357 -17.37 -14.91 -3.30
C LYS A 357 -18.59 -15.36 -4.10
N GLU A 358 -19.18 -14.44 -4.87
CA GLU A 358 -20.37 -14.71 -5.68
C GLU A 358 -20.12 -15.71 -6.82
N ASN A 359 -18.87 -15.75 -7.32
CA ASN A 359 -18.45 -16.69 -8.36
C ASN A 359 -17.79 -17.97 -7.80
N GLU A 360 -17.78 -18.14 -6.47
CA GLU A 360 -17.21 -19.31 -5.79
C GLU A 360 -15.75 -19.59 -6.20
N GLU A 361 -14.98 -18.52 -6.55
CA GLU A 361 -13.58 -18.68 -6.93
C GLU A 361 -12.73 -19.07 -5.72
N LYS A 362 -11.75 -19.95 -5.92
CA LYS A 362 -10.84 -20.37 -4.85
C LYS A 362 -9.57 -19.53 -4.90
N HIS A 363 -9.27 -18.86 -3.81
CA HIS A 363 -8.05 -18.09 -3.64
C HIS A 363 -7.08 -18.81 -2.70
N PHE A 364 -5.90 -19.14 -3.21
CA PHE A 364 -4.82 -19.77 -2.47
C PHE A 364 -4.07 -18.76 -1.59
N ALA A 365 -3.77 -17.57 -2.15
CA ALA A 365 -3.09 -16.49 -1.45
C ALA A 365 -3.34 -15.15 -2.16
N ALA A 366 -3.02 -14.04 -1.48
CA ALA A 366 -2.96 -12.73 -2.13
C ALA A 366 -1.70 -11.95 -1.68
N ILE A 367 -1.16 -11.13 -2.59
CA ILE A 367 0.03 -10.30 -2.42
C ILE A 367 -0.32 -8.88 -2.82
N GLU A 368 0.04 -7.89 -1.98
CA GLU A 368 -0.12 -6.47 -2.30
C GLU A 368 1.18 -5.71 -2.17
N SER A 369 1.41 -4.79 -3.10
CA SER A 369 2.49 -3.83 -3.07
C SER A 369 1.91 -2.43 -3.05
N ASP A 370 1.92 -1.80 -1.87
CA ASP A 370 1.39 -0.46 -1.61
C ASP A 370 2.17 0.19 -0.45
N ARG A 371 3.48 0.37 -0.66
CA ARG A 371 4.39 1.04 0.31
C ARG A 371 5.54 1.77 -0.38
N GLY A 372 5.38 2.09 -1.65
CA GLY A 372 6.33 2.83 -2.47
C GLY A 372 7.43 2.01 -3.13
N GLY A 373 8.12 2.64 -4.08
CA GLY A 373 9.16 2.05 -4.93
C GLY A 373 10.57 2.17 -4.36
N PHE A 374 10.75 1.96 -3.06
CA PHE A 374 12.05 1.99 -2.39
C PHE A 374 12.71 0.61 -2.36
N ALA A 375 13.97 0.55 -1.91
CA ALA A 375 14.74 -0.68 -1.82
C ALA A 375 13.97 -1.78 -1.07
N PRO A 376 13.79 -2.99 -1.63
CA PRO A 376 13.04 -4.07 -1.01
C PRO A 376 13.69 -4.51 0.31
N ARG A 377 12.85 -4.87 1.29
CA ARG A 377 13.29 -5.40 2.59
C ARG A 377 12.66 -6.75 2.91
N GLY A 378 11.57 -7.14 2.27
CA GLY A 378 10.94 -8.44 2.47
C GLY A 378 9.43 -8.44 2.31
N PHE A 379 8.77 -9.28 3.12
CA PHE A 379 7.32 -9.46 3.09
C PHE A 379 6.77 -9.63 4.50
N THR A 380 5.56 -9.12 4.73
CA THR A 380 4.74 -9.43 5.90
C THR A 380 3.65 -10.42 5.54
N CYS A 381 3.14 -11.16 6.53
CA CYS A 381 2.01 -12.06 6.39
C CYS A 381 0.93 -11.75 7.44
N ASP A 382 -0.28 -11.51 6.96
CA ASP A 382 -1.51 -11.55 7.74
C ASP A 382 -2.18 -12.90 7.51
N GLY A 383 -1.84 -13.87 8.35
CA GLY A 383 -2.23 -15.27 8.22
C GLY A 383 -2.15 -16.03 9.54
N SER A 384 -2.27 -17.36 9.47
CA SER A 384 -2.07 -18.24 10.61
C SER A 384 -0.60 -18.28 11.05
N GLU A 385 -0.33 -18.74 12.26
CA GLU A 385 1.05 -18.89 12.74
C GLU A 385 1.86 -19.87 11.85
N GLU A 386 1.23 -20.91 11.29
CA GLU A 386 1.87 -21.82 10.34
C GLU A 386 2.29 -21.11 9.04
N GLN A 387 1.43 -20.25 8.50
CA GLN A 387 1.72 -19.45 7.29
C GLN A 387 2.83 -18.42 7.56
N ILE A 388 2.87 -17.85 8.77
CA ILE A 388 3.92 -16.93 9.19
C ILE A 388 5.25 -17.66 9.38
N GLU A 389 5.25 -18.83 10.01
CA GLU A 389 6.47 -19.65 10.14
C GLU A 389 7.00 -20.08 8.77
N TRP A 390 6.12 -20.49 7.85
CA TRP A 390 6.52 -20.76 6.48
C TRP A 390 7.20 -19.55 5.85
N LEU A 391 6.61 -18.35 5.97
CA LEU A 391 7.21 -17.13 5.44
C LEU A 391 8.62 -16.90 6.00
N ARG A 392 8.84 -17.13 7.30
CA ARG A 392 10.15 -17.00 7.95
C ARG A 392 11.20 -17.93 7.38
N THR A 393 10.81 -19.12 6.91
CA THR A 393 11.74 -20.07 6.28
C THR A 393 12.36 -19.56 4.99
N LEU A 394 11.80 -18.50 4.37
CA LEU A 394 12.29 -17.94 3.13
C LEU A 394 13.47 -16.96 3.31
N ALA A 395 13.71 -16.47 4.53
CA ALA A 395 14.77 -15.50 4.79
C ALA A 395 16.16 -15.92 4.27
N PRO A 396 16.63 -17.20 4.39
CA PRO A 396 17.90 -17.62 3.85
C PRO A 396 18.00 -17.52 2.31
N VAL A 397 16.91 -17.78 1.59
CA VAL A 397 16.84 -17.72 0.13
C VAL A 397 17.02 -16.28 -0.36
N PHE A 398 16.40 -15.34 0.32
CA PHE A 398 16.41 -13.91 -0.05
C PHE A 398 17.59 -13.12 0.53
N LYS A 399 18.43 -13.74 1.37
CA LYS A 399 19.57 -13.07 2.02
C LYS A 399 20.56 -12.46 1.00
N ALA A 400 20.78 -13.12 -0.13
CA ALA A 400 21.66 -12.64 -1.20
C ALA A 400 21.14 -11.35 -1.88
N TYR A 401 19.88 -11.02 -1.69
CA TYR A 401 19.18 -9.87 -2.29
C TYR A 401 18.82 -8.79 -1.25
N ASP A 402 19.41 -8.87 -0.05
CA ASP A 402 19.23 -7.92 1.06
C ASP A 402 17.81 -7.84 1.62
N LEU A 403 17.00 -8.89 1.43
CA LEU A 403 15.68 -9.01 2.06
C LEU A 403 15.83 -9.75 3.40
N HIS A 404 15.31 -9.15 4.46
CA HIS A 404 15.45 -9.65 5.83
C HIS A 404 14.18 -9.53 6.68
N VAL A 405 13.12 -8.91 6.16
CA VAL A 405 11.82 -8.79 6.83
C VAL A 405 10.91 -9.92 6.36
N PHE A 406 10.70 -10.94 7.21
CA PHE A 406 9.78 -12.05 6.97
C PHE A 406 9.04 -12.31 8.27
N GLU A 407 7.92 -11.58 8.47
CA GLU A 407 7.28 -11.54 9.78
C GLU A 407 5.76 -11.38 9.69
N LYS A 408 5.10 -11.56 10.83
CA LYS A 408 3.69 -11.24 10.99
C LYS A 408 3.47 -9.75 10.75
N GLY A 409 2.49 -9.41 9.91
CA GLY A 409 2.15 -8.03 9.64
C GLY A 409 0.97 -7.90 8.69
N TYR A 410 0.63 -6.68 8.36
CA TYR A 410 -0.47 -6.35 7.48
C TYR A 410 -0.20 -6.78 6.04
N GLY A 411 -1.21 -7.37 5.38
CA GLY A 411 -1.13 -7.83 3.98
C GLY A 411 -1.32 -6.69 2.98
N GLY A 412 -2.38 -5.91 3.12
CA GLY A 412 -2.72 -4.81 2.23
C GLY A 412 -4.17 -4.35 2.41
N VAL A 413 -4.49 -3.17 1.91
CA VAL A 413 -5.84 -2.56 2.00
C VAL A 413 -6.79 -3.19 1.01
N ASP A 414 -6.34 -3.37 -0.24
CA ASP A 414 -7.19 -3.85 -1.33
C ASP A 414 -7.47 -5.34 -1.26
N ILE A 415 -6.49 -6.13 -0.84
CA ILE A 415 -6.66 -7.58 -0.65
C ILE A 415 -7.29 -7.94 0.69
N GLY A 416 -7.28 -7.03 1.67
CA GLY A 416 -7.85 -7.23 3.00
C GLY A 416 -9.27 -7.80 3.02
N PRO A 417 -10.21 -7.28 2.19
CA PRO A 417 -11.59 -7.77 2.11
C PRO A 417 -11.73 -9.24 1.70
N LEU A 418 -10.73 -9.86 1.08
CA LEU A 418 -10.76 -11.30 0.76
C LEU A 418 -10.91 -12.18 1.99
N LYS A 419 -10.45 -11.75 3.17
CA LYS A 419 -10.63 -12.47 4.43
C LYS A 419 -12.09 -12.63 4.86
N GLU A 420 -12.97 -11.73 4.43
CA GLU A 420 -14.42 -11.86 4.69
C GLU A 420 -15.01 -13.08 3.96
N SER A 421 -14.45 -13.41 2.80
CA SER A 421 -14.85 -14.56 1.98
C SER A 421 -14.04 -15.82 2.32
N TYR A 422 -12.77 -15.67 2.65
CA TYR A 422 -11.80 -16.72 2.92
C TYR A 422 -11.02 -16.42 4.21
N PRO A 423 -11.57 -16.68 5.41
CA PRO A 423 -10.93 -16.29 6.69
C PRO A 423 -9.53 -16.89 6.90
N GLY A 424 -9.20 -18.01 6.23
CA GLY A 424 -7.89 -18.68 6.31
C GLY A 424 -6.88 -18.29 5.25
N ILE A 425 -7.25 -17.41 4.31
CA ILE A 425 -6.32 -17.00 3.23
C ILE A 425 -5.13 -16.22 3.79
N PRO A 426 -3.88 -16.58 3.44
CA PRO A 426 -2.73 -15.73 3.74
C PRO A 426 -2.71 -14.50 2.84
N LEU A 427 -2.58 -13.33 3.45
CA LEU A 427 -2.38 -12.07 2.75
C LEU A 427 -0.95 -11.61 3.00
N PHE A 428 -0.21 -11.37 1.92
CA PHE A 428 1.19 -10.95 1.98
C PHE A 428 1.33 -9.49 1.53
N GLY A 429 2.02 -8.68 2.34
CA GLY A 429 2.38 -7.30 2.01
C GLY A 429 3.85 -7.21 1.63
N PHE A 430 4.16 -6.64 0.47
CA PHE A 430 5.53 -6.30 0.11
C PHE A 430 6.06 -5.18 1.02
N VAL A 431 7.29 -5.31 1.50
CA VAL A 431 7.91 -4.36 2.44
C VAL A 431 9.17 -3.78 1.82
N PRO A 432 9.14 -2.55 1.30
CA PRO A 432 10.32 -1.77 0.98
C PRO A 432 10.82 -0.98 2.19
N ASP A 433 11.93 -0.26 2.04
CA ASP A 433 12.40 0.73 2.99
C ASP A 433 11.41 1.89 3.08
N SER A 434 10.85 2.12 4.26
CA SER A 434 9.75 3.08 4.45
C SER A 434 10.20 4.46 4.95
N GLN A 435 11.51 4.68 5.13
CA GLN A 435 12.00 5.88 5.85
C GLN A 435 11.65 7.20 5.15
N ARG A 436 11.49 7.18 3.82
CA ARG A 436 11.18 8.36 3.00
C ARG A 436 9.74 8.38 2.46
N TYR A 437 8.96 7.31 2.65
CA TYR A 437 7.62 7.20 2.06
C TYR A 437 6.71 8.37 2.46
N PHE A 438 6.65 8.70 3.75
CA PHE A 438 5.82 9.79 4.27
C PHE A 438 6.35 11.21 4.03
N ASP A 439 7.48 11.36 3.33
CA ASP A 439 7.92 12.64 2.80
C ASP A 439 7.28 12.93 1.41
N MET A 440 6.68 11.91 0.79
CA MET A 440 6.10 11.96 -0.56
C MET A 440 4.61 11.65 -0.58
N HIS A 441 4.20 10.65 0.19
CA HIS A 441 2.84 10.13 0.30
C HIS A 441 1.78 11.23 0.39
N HIS A 442 0.80 11.21 -0.51
CA HIS A 442 -0.32 12.15 -0.59
C HIS A 442 0.08 13.63 -0.77
N SER A 443 1.21 13.92 -1.39
CA SER A 443 1.73 15.28 -1.53
C SER A 443 2.13 15.61 -2.98
N PRO A 444 2.31 16.91 -3.31
CA PRO A 444 2.86 17.30 -4.60
C PRO A 444 4.29 16.80 -4.88
N ASN A 445 4.93 16.19 -3.88
CA ASN A 445 6.28 15.63 -3.97
C ASN A 445 6.28 14.15 -4.40
N ASP A 446 5.11 13.52 -4.54
CA ASP A 446 5.00 12.16 -5.07
C ASP A 446 5.04 12.17 -6.59
N VAL A 447 6.25 12.33 -7.13
CA VAL A 447 6.54 12.47 -8.55
C VAL A 447 7.59 11.46 -9.01
N PHE A 448 7.59 11.16 -10.30
CA PHE A 448 8.47 10.18 -10.94
C PHE A 448 9.95 10.41 -10.64
N GLU A 449 10.41 11.67 -10.57
CA GLU A 449 11.80 12.04 -10.31
C GLU A 449 12.32 11.58 -8.94
N ASN A 450 11.41 11.27 -8.01
CA ASN A 450 11.75 10.76 -6.68
C ASN A 450 11.87 9.24 -6.64
N VAL A 451 11.55 8.52 -7.73
CA VAL A 451 11.68 7.07 -7.81
C VAL A 451 13.05 6.66 -8.37
N ASN A 452 13.74 5.82 -7.64
CA ASN A 452 15.01 5.26 -8.08
C ASN A 452 14.76 4.04 -8.99
N LYS A 453 15.26 4.10 -10.24
CA LYS A 453 15.10 3.02 -11.22
C LYS A 453 15.49 1.65 -10.67
N ARG A 454 16.69 1.58 -10.03
CA ARG A 454 17.21 0.30 -9.56
C ARG A 454 16.40 -0.26 -8.38
N GLU A 455 15.96 0.60 -7.47
CA GLU A 455 15.11 0.18 -6.33
C GLU A 455 13.77 -0.38 -6.84
N LEU A 456 13.17 0.26 -7.84
CA LEU A 456 11.93 -0.19 -8.48
C LEU A 456 12.09 -1.56 -9.15
N GLU A 457 13.15 -1.75 -9.93
CA GLU A 457 13.44 -3.03 -10.60
C GLU A 457 13.74 -4.16 -9.61
N LEU A 458 14.44 -3.85 -8.50
CA LEU A 458 14.68 -4.81 -7.42
C LEU A 458 13.37 -5.20 -6.70
N GLY A 459 12.43 -4.26 -6.54
CA GLY A 459 11.10 -4.54 -5.98
C GLY A 459 10.31 -5.53 -6.84
N ALA A 460 10.29 -5.30 -8.15
CA ALA A 460 9.65 -6.20 -9.11
C ALA A 460 10.27 -7.61 -9.10
N ALA A 461 11.61 -7.69 -9.05
CA ALA A 461 12.31 -8.97 -8.94
C ALA A 461 11.99 -9.72 -7.63
N ALA A 462 11.87 -8.99 -6.52
CA ALA A 462 11.51 -9.58 -5.23
C ALA A 462 10.10 -10.17 -5.27
N ILE A 463 9.12 -9.44 -5.84
CA ILE A 463 7.74 -9.92 -6.00
C ILE A 463 7.67 -11.11 -6.95
N ALA A 464 8.34 -11.07 -8.12
CA ALA A 464 8.39 -12.20 -9.05
C ALA A 464 8.97 -13.46 -8.39
N SER A 465 10.04 -13.31 -7.60
CA SER A 465 10.67 -14.40 -6.87
C SER A 465 9.75 -14.95 -5.78
N PHE A 466 9.02 -14.09 -5.09
CA PHE A 466 8.06 -14.51 -4.07
C PHE A 466 6.87 -15.25 -4.68
N ILE A 467 6.32 -14.74 -5.81
CA ILE A 467 5.27 -15.44 -6.58
C ILE A 467 5.75 -16.84 -6.98
N TYR A 468 6.95 -16.95 -7.55
CA TYR A 468 7.52 -18.22 -7.95
C TYR A 468 7.60 -19.23 -6.80
N ILE A 469 8.11 -18.81 -5.63
CA ILE A 469 8.22 -19.70 -4.45
C ILE A 469 6.84 -20.08 -3.92
N LEU A 470 5.91 -19.12 -3.86
CA LEU A 470 4.56 -19.34 -3.37
C LEU A 470 3.78 -20.32 -4.26
N ASP A 471 3.95 -20.19 -5.59
CA ASP A 471 3.33 -21.08 -6.59
C ASP A 471 3.83 -22.54 -6.52
N GLN A 472 5.06 -22.76 -6.02
CA GLN A 472 5.59 -24.13 -5.80
C GLN A 472 5.01 -24.80 -4.54
N LYS A 473 4.30 -24.06 -3.70
CA LYS A 473 3.68 -24.61 -2.48
C LYS A 473 2.42 -25.37 -2.85
N ASN A 474 2.30 -26.59 -2.30
CA ASN A 474 1.06 -27.34 -2.44
C ASN A 474 -0.05 -26.71 -1.59
N PRO A 475 -1.32 -26.74 -2.05
CA PRO A 475 -2.49 -26.29 -1.30
C PRO A 475 -2.65 -26.98 0.04
#